data_736a4db69d23959c8f82b3dc2df8e490
#
_entry.id   736a4db69d23959c8f82b3dc2df8e490
#
_cell.length_a   1.000
_cell.length_b   1.000
_cell.length_c   1.000
_cell.angle_alpha   90.00
_cell.angle_beta   90.00
_cell.angle_gamma   90.00
#
_symmetry.space_group_name_H-M   'P 1'
#
loop_
_entity.id
_entity.type
_entity.pdbx_description
1 polymer ?
#
loop_
_entity_poly.entity_id
_entity_poly.type
_entity_poly.pdbx_seq_one_letter_code
_entity_poly.pdbx_strand_id
1 'polypeptide(L)'
;MDNKVLFQEKLAGILALCAENGNVIEKQEVEAYFDGMGLNEEQMVLVFDYLLSQKVLVKRYVKSEELKVVEEVIVPLTEEEKEYLSNYEMELRQMDGGDLFAEILPQIVELAKKMNHPDVFIGDIIQEGNMGLMAAVAQGIETKEELLEAGRSEMQMYLESQTEMKLQDKKMADKVNRLDEEIKKLTEEMGRKITIDELSQFIETSEEEIEDILRLAGEEVGEMDEEELMEE
;
A
#
# COMPACT_ATOMS: atom_id res chain seq x y z
N MET A 1 -13.45 -2.42 -40.71
CA MET A 1 -13.28 -3.21 -39.47
C MET A 1 -13.63 -2.28 -38.32
N ASP A 2 -14.38 -2.76 -37.37
CA ASP A 2 -14.87 -1.94 -36.27
C ASP A 2 -13.66 -1.55 -35.39
N ASN A 3 -13.40 -0.26 -35.20
CA ASN A 3 -12.27 0.23 -34.36
C ASN A 3 -12.21 -0.46 -32.99
N LYS A 4 -13.35 -0.91 -32.51
CA LYS A 4 -13.46 -1.64 -31.24
C LYS A 4 -12.83 -3.03 -31.27
N VAL A 5 -12.99 -3.77 -32.37
CA VAL A 5 -12.41 -5.11 -32.53
C VAL A 5 -10.89 -5.00 -32.65
N LEU A 6 -10.42 -4.05 -33.44
CA LEU A 6 -8.98 -3.78 -33.61
C LEU A 6 -8.32 -3.34 -32.30
N PHE A 7 -9.02 -2.56 -31.47
CA PHE A 7 -8.54 -2.16 -30.17
C PHE A 7 -8.41 -3.34 -29.20
N GLN A 8 -9.41 -4.23 -29.17
CA GLN A 8 -9.36 -5.46 -28.35
C GLN A 8 -8.24 -6.41 -28.80
N GLU A 9 -8.03 -6.57 -30.10
CA GLU A 9 -6.92 -7.36 -30.63
C GLU A 9 -5.56 -6.78 -30.23
N LYS A 10 -5.40 -5.46 -30.28
CA LYS A 10 -4.17 -4.79 -29.83
C LYS A 10 -3.96 -4.92 -28.33
N LEU A 11 -5.00 -4.81 -27.49
CA LEU A 11 -4.89 -5.04 -26.06
C LEU A 11 -4.44 -6.47 -25.73
N ALA A 12 -5.00 -7.47 -26.40
CA ALA A 12 -4.57 -8.85 -26.23
C ALA A 12 -3.12 -9.06 -26.71
N GLY A 13 -2.74 -8.45 -27.83
CA GLY A 13 -1.40 -8.55 -28.40
C GLY A 13 -0.32 -7.93 -27.51
N ILE A 14 -0.58 -6.75 -26.92
CA ILE A 14 0.39 -6.11 -26.02
C ILE A 14 0.56 -6.90 -24.72
N LEU A 15 -0.51 -7.51 -24.19
CA LEU A 15 -0.41 -8.39 -23.01
C LEU A 15 0.46 -9.62 -23.29
N ALA A 16 0.32 -10.24 -24.49
CA ALA A 16 1.17 -11.35 -24.89
C ALA A 16 2.65 -10.94 -24.99
N LEU A 17 2.91 -9.79 -25.58
CA LEU A 17 4.26 -9.21 -25.68
C LEU A 17 4.85 -8.90 -24.31
N CYS A 18 4.06 -8.37 -23.38
CA CYS A 18 4.50 -8.13 -21.99
C CYS A 18 4.79 -9.44 -21.25
N ALA A 19 4.00 -10.49 -21.46
CA ALA A 19 4.22 -11.79 -20.84
C ALA A 19 5.57 -12.41 -21.25
N GLU A 20 5.99 -12.23 -22.50
CA GLU A 20 7.30 -12.66 -23.00
C GLU A 20 8.46 -11.85 -22.39
N ASN A 21 8.20 -10.59 -22.00
CA ASN A 21 9.19 -9.66 -21.44
C ASN A 21 9.13 -9.58 -19.89
N GLY A 22 8.60 -10.60 -19.22
CA GLY A 22 8.57 -10.65 -17.76
C GLY A 22 7.54 -9.69 -17.13
N ASN A 23 6.47 -9.36 -17.87
CA ASN A 23 5.42 -8.41 -17.46
C ASN A 23 5.88 -6.97 -17.19
N VAL A 24 6.92 -6.53 -17.91
CA VAL A 24 7.45 -5.17 -17.83
C VAL A 24 7.49 -4.55 -19.22
N ILE A 25 7.05 -3.28 -19.35
CA ILE A 25 7.08 -2.53 -20.61
C ILE A 25 7.35 -1.04 -20.34
N GLU A 26 8.05 -0.37 -21.26
CA GLU A 26 8.26 1.09 -21.18
C GLU A 26 6.99 1.84 -21.64
N LYS A 27 6.68 2.97 -21.00
CA LYS A 27 5.54 3.84 -21.39
C LYS A 27 5.57 4.19 -22.89
N GLN A 28 6.76 4.54 -23.41
CA GLN A 28 6.94 4.90 -24.82
C GLN A 28 6.67 3.73 -25.79
N GLU A 29 6.95 2.51 -25.38
CA GLU A 29 6.66 1.30 -26.19
C GLU A 29 5.16 1.06 -26.30
N VAL A 30 4.42 1.27 -25.19
CA VAL A 30 2.96 1.19 -25.21
C VAL A 30 2.38 2.28 -26.13
N GLU A 31 2.83 3.52 -26.01
CA GLU A 31 2.41 4.62 -26.87
C GLU A 31 2.66 4.34 -28.36
N ALA A 32 3.86 3.83 -28.68
CA ALA A 32 4.22 3.46 -30.05
C ALA A 32 3.37 2.27 -30.57
N TYR A 33 3.04 1.30 -29.71
CA TYR A 33 2.23 0.15 -30.09
C TYR A 33 0.80 0.53 -30.46
N PHE A 34 0.24 1.53 -29.80
CA PHE A 34 -1.09 2.08 -30.06
C PHE A 34 -1.08 3.27 -31.06
N ASP A 35 0.09 3.66 -31.54
CA ASP A 35 0.19 4.71 -32.57
C ASP A 35 -0.63 4.34 -33.81
N GLY A 36 -1.29 5.34 -34.38
CA GLY A 36 -2.20 5.16 -35.52
C GLY A 36 -3.64 4.74 -35.15
N MET A 37 -3.96 4.50 -33.87
CA MET A 37 -5.35 4.30 -33.42
C MET A 37 -6.10 5.60 -33.09
N GLY A 38 -5.39 6.73 -33.06
CA GLY A 38 -5.98 8.03 -32.77
C GLY A 38 -6.50 8.17 -31.34
N LEU A 39 -5.89 7.46 -30.39
CA LEU A 39 -6.23 7.56 -28.97
C LEU A 39 -5.76 8.92 -28.44
N ASN A 40 -6.61 9.59 -27.67
CA ASN A 40 -6.23 10.78 -26.94
C ASN A 40 -5.49 10.43 -25.63
N GLU A 41 -4.94 11.44 -24.94
CA GLU A 41 -4.18 11.23 -23.72
C GLU A 41 -5.00 10.52 -22.62
N GLU A 42 -6.28 10.85 -22.45
CA GLU A 42 -7.17 10.21 -21.48
C GLU A 42 -7.40 8.73 -21.80
N GLN A 43 -7.53 8.40 -23.09
CA GLN A 43 -7.69 7.02 -23.53
C GLN A 43 -6.40 6.20 -23.36
N MET A 44 -5.23 6.84 -23.57
CA MET A 44 -3.94 6.18 -23.30
C MET A 44 -3.74 5.91 -21.81
N VAL A 45 -4.18 6.81 -20.94
CA VAL A 45 -4.19 6.58 -19.47
C VAL A 45 -5.01 5.35 -19.13
N LEU A 46 -6.20 5.16 -19.71
CA LEU A 46 -7.02 3.97 -19.50
C LEU A 46 -6.32 2.67 -19.98
N VAL A 47 -5.52 2.76 -21.06
CA VAL A 47 -4.71 1.62 -21.52
C VAL A 47 -3.62 1.27 -20.50
N PHE A 48 -2.91 2.26 -19.97
CA PHE A 48 -1.90 2.03 -18.94
C PHE A 48 -2.52 1.45 -17.66
N ASP A 49 -3.63 2.01 -17.19
CA ASP A 49 -4.36 1.51 -16.02
C ASP A 49 -4.84 0.08 -16.22
N TYR A 50 -5.30 -0.25 -17.43
CA TYR A 50 -5.66 -1.62 -17.77
C TYR A 50 -4.45 -2.56 -17.70
N LEU A 51 -3.29 -2.17 -18.25
CA LEU A 51 -2.07 -2.97 -18.18
C LEU A 51 -1.62 -3.21 -16.73
N LEU A 52 -1.66 -2.19 -15.88
CA LEU A 52 -1.40 -2.32 -14.45
C LEU A 52 -2.37 -3.30 -13.77
N SER A 53 -3.67 -3.25 -14.10
CA SER A 53 -4.68 -4.19 -13.58
C SER A 53 -4.39 -5.65 -13.97
N GLN A 54 -3.72 -5.86 -15.10
CA GLN A 54 -3.26 -7.17 -15.56
C GLN A 54 -1.87 -7.57 -15.00
N LYS A 55 -1.37 -6.85 -13.98
CA LYS A 55 -0.06 -7.06 -13.34
C LYS A 55 1.12 -6.85 -14.29
N VAL A 56 0.98 -5.98 -15.28
CA VAL A 56 2.06 -5.53 -16.15
C VAL A 56 2.62 -4.22 -15.59
N LEU A 57 3.90 -4.19 -15.27
CA LEU A 57 4.59 -2.98 -14.82
C LEU A 57 4.89 -2.08 -16.03
N VAL A 58 4.26 -0.91 -16.08
CA VAL A 58 4.55 0.10 -17.10
C VAL A 58 5.55 1.10 -16.50
N LYS A 59 6.81 1.00 -16.91
CA LYS A 59 7.86 1.90 -16.42
C LYS A 59 7.56 3.35 -16.79
N ARG A 60 7.82 4.27 -15.87
CA ARG A 60 7.55 5.72 -15.98
C ARG A 60 6.06 6.07 -16.13
N TYR A 61 5.17 5.19 -15.69
CA TYR A 61 3.75 5.48 -15.57
C TYR A 61 3.28 5.19 -14.14
N VAL A 62 2.62 6.18 -13.55
CA VAL A 62 1.92 6.06 -12.27
C VAL A 62 0.43 6.18 -12.53
N LYS A 63 -0.36 5.33 -11.93
CA LYS A 63 -1.82 5.27 -12.15
C LYS A 63 -2.48 6.62 -11.88
N SER A 64 -3.32 7.08 -12.80
CA SER A 64 -3.91 8.43 -12.71
C SER A 64 -4.88 8.62 -11.55
N GLU A 65 -5.38 7.54 -10.91
CA GLU A 65 -6.12 7.64 -9.65
C GLU A 65 -5.22 8.04 -8.48
N GLU A 66 -3.95 7.65 -8.50
CA GLU A 66 -2.94 8.13 -7.55
C GLU A 66 -2.57 9.60 -7.81
N LEU A 67 -2.71 10.07 -9.06
CA LEU A 67 -2.51 11.48 -9.43
C LEU A 67 -3.75 12.36 -9.20
N LYS A 68 -4.95 11.80 -9.17
CA LYS A 68 -6.19 12.57 -8.87
C LYS A 68 -6.47 12.75 -7.39
N VAL A 69 -5.74 12.05 -6.53
CA VAL A 69 -5.78 12.20 -5.07
C VAL A 69 -4.63 13.06 -4.55
N VAL A 70 -3.75 13.52 -5.43
CA VAL A 70 -2.79 14.59 -5.10
C VAL A 70 -3.33 15.96 -5.60
N GLU A 71 -4.59 16.31 -5.36
CA GLU A 71 -4.80 17.58 -4.68
C GLU A 71 -4.05 17.39 -3.38
N GLU A 72 -3.00 18.18 -3.19
CA GLU A 72 -2.24 18.26 -1.94
C GLU A 72 -3.26 18.36 -0.79
N VAL A 73 -3.71 17.24 -0.27
CA VAL A 73 -4.21 17.18 1.08
C VAL A 73 -2.95 17.42 1.89
N ILE A 74 -2.62 18.70 2.06
CA ILE A 74 -1.59 19.13 2.99
C ILE A 74 -2.08 18.62 4.33
N VAL A 75 -1.62 17.44 4.71
CA VAL A 75 -1.87 16.88 6.02
C VAL A 75 -1.18 17.85 6.98
N PRO A 76 -1.94 18.56 7.83
CA PRO A 76 -1.33 19.52 8.72
C PRO A 76 -0.44 18.78 9.71
N LEU A 77 0.81 19.21 9.83
CA LEU A 77 1.74 18.69 10.81
C LEU A 77 1.18 18.90 12.23
N THR A 78 1.29 17.88 13.05
CA THR A 78 1.02 17.95 14.49
C THR A 78 2.04 18.87 15.18
N GLU A 79 1.76 19.29 16.41
CA GLU A 79 2.71 20.11 17.16
C GLU A 79 4.00 19.34 17.49
N GLU A 80 3.89 18.03 17.72
CA GLU A 80 5.04 17.15 17.94
C GLU A 80 5.93 17.06 16.69
N GLU A 81 5.33 16.92 15.53
CA GLU A 81 6.06 16.88 14.25
C GLU A 81 6.73 18.21 13.92
N LYS A 82 6.09 19.33 14.23
CA LYS A 82 6.69 20.67 14.08
C LYS A 82 7.91 20.85 14.98
N GLU A 83 7.81 20.41 16.24
CA GLU A 83 8.92 20.45 17.18
C GLU A 83 10.07 19.55 16.71
N TYR A 84 9.76 18.33 16.28
CA TYR A 84 10.75 17.40 15.72
C TYR A 84 11.47 18.03 14.51
N LEU A 85 10.73 18.54 13.54
CA LEU A 85 11.30 19.17 12.34
C LEU A 85 12.18 20.37 12.68
N SER A 86 11.74 21.22 13.63
CA SER A 86 12.52 22.38 14.07
C SER A 86 13.87 21.97 14.67
N ASN A 87 13.87 20.94 15.49
CA ASN A 87 15.09 20.40 16.10
C ASN A 87 16.00 19.76 15.05
N TYR A 88 15.43 18.94 14.18
CA TYR A 88 16.18 18.27 13.11
C TYR A 88 16.80 19.26 12.12
N GLU A 89 16.06 20.27 11.67
CA GLU A 89 16.58 21.33 10.81
C GLU A 89 17.68 22.16 11.50
N MET A 90 17.60 22.33 12.82
CA MET A 90 18.65 23.01 13.59
C MET A 90 19.95 22.19 13.62
N GLU A 91 19.84 20.87 13.74
CA GLU A 91 20.99 19.95 13.65
C GLU A 91 21.62 19.96 12.25
N LEU A 92 20.81 19.92 11.22
CA LEU A 92 21.31 19.99 9.83
C LEU A 92 22.07 21.26 9.52
N ARG A 93 21.69 22.41 10.10
CA ARG A 93 22.39 23.69 9.94
C ARG A 93 23.78 23.71 10.59
N GLN A 94 24.04 22.79 11.52
CA GLN A 94 25.34 22.66 12.18
C GLN A 94 26.31 21.75 11.39
N MET A 95 25.85 21.07 10.34
CA MET A 95 26.71 20.27 9.48
C MET A 95 27.64 21.15 8.63
N ASP A 96 28.81 20.63 8.36
CA ASP A 96 29.84 21.37 7.59
C ASP A 96 29.37 21.51 6.12
N GLY A 97 29.30 22.75 5.63
CA GLY A 97 28.67 23.08 4.33
C GLY A 97 29.43 22.58 3.08
N GLY A 98 30.44 21.75 3.26
CA GLY A 98 31.20 21.09 2.18
C GLY A 98 30.88 19.61 1.97
N ASP A 99 29.99 19.06 2.79
CA ASP A 99 29.56 17.67 2.73
C ASP A 99 28.35 17.53 1.80
N LEU A 100 28.37 16.55 0.90
CA LEU A 100 27.26 16.18 0.02
C LEU A 100 25.96 15.95 0.83
N PHE A 101 26.07 15.37 2.02
CA PHE A 101 24.94 15.14 2.91
C PHE A 101 24.31 16.45 3.41
N ALA A 102 25.13 17.48 3.71
CA ALA A 102 24.61 18.79 4.13
C ALA A 102 23.73 19.45 3.06
N GLU A 103 23.93 19.11 1.79
CA GLU A 103 23.10 19.58 0.69
C GLU A 103 21.84 18.72 0.44
N ILE A 104 21.93 17.41 0.70
CA ILE A 104 20.86 16.45 0.35
C ILE A 104 19.84 16.30 1.49
N LEU A 105 20.29 16.20 2.73
CA LEU A 105 19.39 15.96 3.87
C LEU A 105 18.28 17.01 4.02
N PRO A 106 18.50 18.32 3.80
CA PRO A 106 17.40 19.29 3.77
C PRO A 106 16.36 19.01 2.68
N GLN A 107 16.78 18.43 1.55
CA GLN A 107 15.86 18.07 0.45
C GLN A 107 15.06 16.80 0.79
N ILE A 108 15.64 15.86 1.53
CA ILE A 108 14.93 14.71 2.11
C ILE A 108 13.80 15.20 3.03
N VAL A 109 14.07 16.20 3.89
CA VAL A 109 13.06 16.80 4.76
C VAL A 109 11.91 17.43 3.93
N GLU A 110 12.25 18.16 2.88
CA GLU A 110 11.22 18.76 1.99
C GLU A 110 10.41 17.70 1.21
N LEU A 111 11.03 16.60 0.83
CA LEU A 111 10.32 15.46 0.24
C LEU A 111 9.37 14.82 1.27
N ALA A 112 9.83 14.56 2.50
CA ALA A 112 9.01 13.99 3.56
C ALA A 112 7.79 14.88 3.88
N LYS A 113 7.97 16.21 3.94
CA LYS A 113 6.86 17.16 4.13
C LYS A 113 5.80 17.05 3.02
N LYS A 114 6.21 16.82 1.77
CA LYS A 114 5.28 16.62 0.64
C LYS A 114 4.60 15.25 0.65
N MET A 115 5.25 14.26 1.23
CA MET A 115 4.76 12.89 1.36
C MET A 115 4.09 12.62 2.72
N ASN A 116 3.86 13.69 3.53
CA ASN A 116 3.29 13.55 4.87
C ASN A 116 1.96 12.79 4.84
N HIS A 117 1.78 11.86 5.79
CA HIS A 117 0.62 11.00 5.87
C HIS A 117 0.01 11.09 7.28
N PRO A 118 -1.34 11.18 7.42
CA PRO A 118 -1.98 11.42 8.71
C PRO A 118 -1.71 10.35 9.76
N ASP A 119 -1.33 9.19 9.30
CA ASP A 119 -1.17 7.99 10.13
C ASP A 119 0.28 7.58 10.35
N VAL A 120 1.24 8.33 9.81
CA VAL A 120 2.67 8.02 9.88
C VAL A 120 3.41 9.25 10.37
N PHE A 121 4.21 9.09 11.41
CA PHE A 121 4.99 10.19 11.97
C PHE A 121 6.04 10.67 10.97
N ILE A 122 6.13 11.98 10.71
CA ILE A 122 7.03 12.54 9.69
C ILE A 122 8.50 12.20 9.94
N GLY A 123 8.88 12.04 11.20
CA GLY A 123 10.24 11.65 11.58
C GLY A 123 10.61 10.26 11.03
N ASP A 124 9.67 9.32 11.01
CA ASP A 124 9.90 7.98 10.46
C ASP A 124 10.08 8.05 8.95
N ILE A 125 9.28 8.86 8.26
CA ILE A 125 9.41 9.09 6.80
C ILE A 125 10.80 9.67 6.49
N ILE A 126 11.27 10.63 7.28
CA ILE A 126 12.62 11.23 7.12
C ILE A 126 13.70 10.17 7.34
N GLN A 127 13.56 9.34 8.37
CA GLN A 127 14.54 8.28 8.67
C GLN A 127 14.63 7.26 7.54
N GLU A 128 13.51 6.84 6.98
CA GLU A 128 13.50 5.92 5.82
C GLU A 128 14.16 6.58 4.60
N GLY A 129 13.89 7.85 4.34
CA GLY A 129 14.59 8.60 3.29
C GLY A 129 16.10 8.64 3.51
N ASN A 130 16.56 8.85 4.75
CA ASN A 130 17.98 8.82 5.11
C ASN A 130 18.56 7.41 4.94
N MET A 131 17.82 6.35 5.26
CA MET A 131 18.25 4.98 5.05
C MET A 131 18.44 4.66 3.57
N GLY A 132 17.49 5.07 2.71
CA GLY A 132 17.61 4.93 1.26
C GLY A 132 18.83 5.66 0.70
N LEU A 133 19.07 6.90 1.16
CA LEU A 133 20.26 7.67 0.82
C LEU A 133 21.55 6.94 1.23
N MET A 134 21.64 6.44 2.45
CA MET A 134 22.81 5.74 2.95
C MET A 134 23.05 4.42 2.20
N ALA A 135 21.99 3.68 1.89
CA ALA A 135 22.09 2.45 1.11
C ALA A 135 22.62 2.72 -0.32
N ALA A 136 22.18 3.79 -0.96
CA ALA A 136 22.63 4.19 -2.28
C ALA A 136 24.13 4.60 -2.27
N VAL A 137 24.57 5.35 -1.26
CA VAL A 137 26.00 5.70 -1.08
C VAL A 137 26.84 4.44 -0.87
N ALA A 138 26.37 3.48 -0.09
CA ALA A 138 27.05 2.21 0.13
C ALA A 138 27.19 1.38 -1.17
N GLN A 139 26.29 1.59 -2.14
CA GLN A 139 26.34 0.98 -3.47
C GLN A 139 27.23 1.76 -4.46
N GLY A 140 27.83 2.87 -4.03
CA GLY A 140 28.73 3.69 -4.84
C GLY A 140 27.99 4.71 -5.73
N ILE A 141 26.75 5.06 -5.41
CA ILE A 141 26.03 6.14 -6.08
C ILE A 141 26.54 7.46 -5.52
N GLU A 142 26.97 8.37 -6.41
CA GLU A 142 27.60 9.63 -6.05
C GLU A 142 26.81 10.86 -6.57
N THR A 143 25.85 10.65 -7.48
CA THR A 143 25.09 11.77 -8.04
C THR A 143 23.93 12.16 -7.11
N LYS A 144 23.76 13.47 -6.94
CA LYS A 144 22.75 14.03 -6.04
C LYS A 144 21.34 13.60 -6.44
N GLU A 145 21.07 13.57 -7.73
CA GLU A 145 19.76 13.20 -8.29
C GLU A 145 19.40 11.75 -7.96
N GLU A 146 20.35 10.82 -8.16
CA GLU A 146 20.14 9.41 -7.86
C GLU A 146 20.02 9.14 -6.36
N LEU A 147 20.79 9.86 -5.55
CA LEU A 147 20.72 9.77 -4.09
C LEU A 147 19.36 10.27 -3.56
N LEU A 148 18.84 11.36 -4.08
CA LEU A 148 17.51 11.87 -3.73
C LEU A 148 16.40 10.92 -4.18
N GLU A 149 16.53 10.32 -5.36
CA GLU A 149 15.55 9.35 -5.85
C GLU A 149 15.57 8.07 -5.02
N ALA A 150 16.74 7.60 -4.57
CA ALA A 150 16.85 6.48 -3.65
C ALA A 150 16.14 6.77 -2.31
N GLY A 151 16.38 7.94 -1.72
CA GLY A 151 15.68 8.36 -0.50
C GLY A 151 14.18 8.47 -0.69
N ARG A 152 13.73 9.05 -1.81
CA ARG A 152 12.30 9.14 -2.15
C ARG A 152 11.66 7.78 -2.31
N SER A 153 12.33 6.85 -3.01
CA SER A 153 11.83 5.49 -3.24
C SER A 153 11.62 4.75 -1.93
N GLU A 154 12.55 4.87 -0.98
CA GLU A 154 12.44 4.22 0.32
C GLU A 154 11.30 4.79 1.15
N MET A 155 11.14 6.13 1.19
CA MET A 155 9.99 6.78 1.81
C MET A 155 8.67 6.25 1.25
N GLN A 156 8.57 6.13 -0.08
CA GLN A 156 7.37 5.66 -0.74
C GLN A 156 7.06 4.22 -0.38
N MET A 157 8.05 3.33 -0.45
CA MET A 157 7.90 1.92 -0.06
C MET A 157 7.45 1.78 1.40
N TYR A 158 8.00 2.59 2.29
CA TYR A 158 7.60 2.61 3.69
C TYR A 158 6.13 3.01 3.86
N LEU A 159 5.69 4.10 3.24
CA LEU A 159 4.31 4.57 3.29
C LEU A 159 3.33 3.55 2.70
N GLU A 160 3.67 2.91 1.59
CA GLU A 160 2.88 1.84 0.99
C GLU A 160 2.73 0.67 1.95
N SER A 161 3.82 0.24 2.60
CA SER A 161 3.79 -0.86 3.57
C SER A 161 2.93 -0.52 4.80
N GLN A 162 3.02 0.70 5.33
CA GLN A 162 2.21 1.17 6.46
C GLN A 162 0.72 1.20 6.09
N THR A 163 0.40 1.66 4.90
CA THR A 163 -0.98 1.70 4.38
C THR A 163 -1.55 0.29 4.22
N GLU A 164 -0.76 -0.64 3.70
CA GLU A 164 -1.16 -2.04 3.53
C GLU A 164 -1.38 -2.72 4.88
N MET A 165 -0.47 -2.54 5.84
CA MET A 165 -0.62 -3.07 7.20
C MET A 165 -1.91 -2.57 7.85
N LYS A 166 -2.20 -1.27 7.81
CA LYS A 166 -3.43 -0.71 8.37
C LYS A 166 -4.69 -1.23 7.69
N LEU A 167 -4.64 -1.42 6.36
CA LEU A 167 -5.75 -2.01 5.64
C LEU A 167 -6.00 -3.46 6.06
N GLN A 168 -4.95 -4.23 6.31
CA GLN A 168 -5.04 -5.59 6.81
C GLN A 168 -5.58 -5.63 8.24
N ASP A 169 -5.06 -4.77 9.13
CA ASP A 169 -5.54 -4.63 10.51
C ASP A 169 -7.03 -4.26 10.55
N LYS A 170 -7.43 -3.29 9.72
CA LYS A 170 -8.85 -2.91 9.61
C LYS A 170 -9.72 -4.06 9.12
N LYS A 171 -9.31 -4.77 8.08
CA LYS A 171 -10.04 -5.95 7.58
C LYS A 171 -10.16 -7.02 8.65
N MET A 172 -9.12 -7.22 9.45
CA MET A 172 -9.14 -8.17 10.55
C MET A 172 -10.09 -7.72 11.66
N ALA A 173 -10.02 -6.44 12.07
CA ALA A 173 -10.96 -5.88 13.04
C ALA A 173 -12.42 -5.97 12.58
N ASP A 174 -12.69 -5.71 11.30
CA ASP A 174 -14.03 -5.85 10.72
C ASP A 174 -14.51 -7.33 10.75
N LYS A 175 -13.60 -8.30 10.49
CA LYS A 175 -13.91 -9.73 10.61
C LYS A 175 -14.24 -10.14 12.03
N VAL A 176 -13.43 -9.70 13.01
CA VAL A 176 -13.66 -9.96 14.44
C VAL A 176 -15.01 -9.40 14.89
N ASN A 177 -15.28 -8.13 14.57
CA ASN A 177 -16.55 -7.47 14.94
C ASN A 177 -17.76 -8.19 14.32
N ARG A 178 -17.67 -8.58 13.06
CA ARG A 178 -18.74 -9.30 12.38
C ARG A 178 -18.97 -10.68 13.01
N LEU A 179 -17.91 -11.39 13.37
CA LEU A 179 -17.99 -12.69 14.02
C LEU A 179 -18.67 -12.57 15.39
N ASP A 180 -18.27 -11.59 16.21
CA ASP A 180 -18.87 -11.31 17.52
C ASP A 180 -20.37 -10.96 17.42
N GLU A 181 -20.77 -10.14 16.43
CA GLU A 181 -22.16 -9.83 16.17
C GLU A 181 -22.99 -11.07 15.81
N GLU A 182 -22.48 -11.96 14.94
CA GLU A 182 -23.17 -13.19 14.55
C GLU A 182 -23.24 -14.18 15.71
N ILE A 183 -22.19 -14.32 16.53
CA ILE A 183 -22.21 -15.16 17.74
C ILE A 183 -23.29 -14.66 18.71
N LYS A 184 -23.37 -13.36 18.99
CA LYS A 184 -24.38 -12.79 19.88
C LYS A 184 -25.78 -13.06 19.37
N LYS A 185 -26.02 -12.78 18.09
CA LYS A 185 -27.32 -12.98 17.43
C LYS A 185 -27.76 -14.44 17.51
N LEU A 186 -26.90 -15.36 17.14
CA LEU A 186 -27.23 -16.80 17.16
C LEU A 186 -27.40 -17.32 18.59
N THR A 187 -26.62 -16.82 19.55
CA THR A 187 -26.76 -17.17 20.96
C THR A 187 -28.12 -16.72 21.51
N GLU A 188 -28.59 -15.51 21.13
CA GLU A 188 -29.91 -15.01 21.50
C GLU A 188 -31.04 -15.82 20.84
N GLU A 189 -30.90 -16.18 19.56
CA GLU A 189 -31.88 -16.95 18.81
C GLU A 189 -32.04 -18.40 19.36
N MET A 190 -30.90 -19.02 19.70
CA MET A 190 -30.87 -20.41 20.16
C MET A 190 -31.05 -20.54 21.67
N GLY A 191 -30.84 -19.48 22.43
CA GLY A 191 -30.93 -19.48 23.89
C GLY A 191 -29.80 -20.24 24.60
N ARG A 192 -28.74 -20.59 23.87
CA ARG A 192 -27.54 -21.32 24.40
C ARG A 192 -26.28 -20.86 23.68
N LYS A 193 -25.13 -21.21 24.23
CA LYS A 193 -23.83 -21.01 23.53
C LYS A 193 -23.80 -21.85 22.26
N ILE A 194 -23.12 -21.31 21.24
CA ILE A 194 -23.01 -21.90 19.90
C ILE A 194 -21.61 -22.50 19.75
N THR A 195 -21.55 -23.67 19.17
CA THR A 195 -20.27 -24.34 18.86
C THR A 195 -19.65 -23.74 17.58
N ILE A 196 -18.34 -23.90 17.41
CA ILE A 196 -17.61 -23.43 16.21
C ILE A 196 -18.15 -24.12 14.95
N ASP A 197 -18.47 -25.41 15.01
CA ASP A 197 -19.08 -26.17 13.89
C ASP A 197 -20.43 -25.58 13.48
N GLU A 198 -21.31 -25.27 14.44
CA GLU A 198 -22.58 -24.62 14.15
C GLU A 198 -22.39 -23.22 13.55
N LEU A 199 -21.46 -22.43 14.11
CA LEU A 199 -21.12 -21.11 13.63
C LEU A 199 -20.58 -21.15 12.20
N SER A 200 -19.70 -22.09 11.90
CA SER A 200 -19.09 -22.31 10.58
C SER A 200 -20.17 -22.56 9.51
N GLN A 201 -21.21 -23.33 9.85
CA GLN A 201 -22.31 -23.63 8.94
C GLN A 201 -23.20 -22.40 8.69
N PHE A 202 -23.39 -21.53 9.72
CA PHE A 202 -24.22 -20.33 9.59
C PHE A 202 -23.57 -19.19 8.80
N ILE A 203 -22.27 -18.98 8.99
CA ILE A 203 -21.55 -17.85 8.36
C ILE A 203 -20.78 -18.23 7.10
N GLU A 204 -20.86 -19.48 6.66
CA GLU A 204 -20.14 -20.01 5.50
C GLU A 204 -18.60 -19.79 5.58
N THR A 205 -18.04 -19.87 6.78
CA THR A 205 -16.61 -19.68 7.06
C THR A 205 -16.06 -20.99 7.66
N SER A 206 -14.82 -21.37 7.34
CA SER A 206 -14.23 -22.61 7.88
C SER A 206 -14.00 -22.48 9.39
N GLU A 207 -14.10 -23.62 10.10
CA GLU A 207 -13.81 -23.71 11.54
C GLU A 207 -12.42 -23.18 11.86
N GLU A 208 -11.41 -23.53 11.06
CA GLU A 208 -10.02 -23.07 11.21
C GLU A 208 -9.90 -21.53 11.13
N GLU A 209 -10.61 -20.89 10.19
CA GLU A 209 -10.63 -19.42 10.05
C GLU A 209 -11.35 -18.77 11.25
N ILE A 210 -12.41 -19.38 11.77
CA ILE A 210 -13.13 -18.89 12.96
C ILE A 210 -12.23 -18.99 14.19
N GLU A 211 -11.56 -20.10 14.40
CA GLU A 211 -10.61 -20.29 15.50
C GLU A 211 -9.47 -19.27 15.46
N ASP A 212 -8.92 -19.03 14.27
CA ASP A 212 -7.84 -18.04 14.10
C ASP A 212 -8.33 -16.63 14.44
N ILE A 213 -9.55 -16.25 14.01
CA ILE A 213 -10.14 -14.93 14.32
C ILE A 213 -10.37 -14.80 15.83
N LEU A 214 -10.95 -15.80 16.49
CA LEU A 214 -11.21 -15.80 17.95
C LEU A 214 -9.91 -15.71 18.75
N ARG A 215 -8.87 -16.47 18.35
CA ARG A 215 -7.55 -16.40 18.97
C ARG A 215 -6.91 -15.02 18.87
N LEU A 216 -7.06 -14.35 17.72
CA LEU A 216 -6.58 -12.98 17.52
C LEU A 216 -7.39 -11.96 18.33
N ALA A 217 -8.68 -12.21 18.54
CA ALA A 217 -9.52 -11.40 19.40
C ALA A 217 -9.18 -11.54 20.90
N GLY A 218 -8.32 -12.50 21.27
CA GLY A 218 -7.99 -12.80 22.66
C GLY A 218 -9.09 -13.54 23.40
N GLU A 219 -10.06 -14.10 22.69
CA GLU A 219 -11.05 -15.00 23.24
C GLU A 219 -10.42 -16.39 23.33
N GLU A 220 -10.41 -16.98 24.54
CA GLU A 220 -10.05 -18.39 24.70
C GLU A 220 -11.07 -19.21 23.92
N VAL A 221 -10.61 -19.88 22.88
CA VAL A 221 -11.37 -20.94 22.21
C VAL A 221 -11.40 -22.09 23.22
N GLY A 222 -12.33 -22.04 24.17
CA GLY A 222 -12.56 -23.17 25.05
C GLY A 222 -13.02 -24.32 24.17
N GLU A 223 -12.22 -25.39 24.14
CA GLU A 223 -12.77 -26.70 23.84
C GLU A 223 -13.93 -26.88 24.85
N MET A 224 -15.15 -26.68 24.38
CA MET A 224 -16.32 -27.07 25.17
C MET A 224 -16.28 -28.58 25.23
N ASP A 225 -15.71 -29.10 26.33
CA ASP A 225 -15.74 -30.51 26.64
C ASP A 225 -17.20 -30.97 26.53
N GLU A 226 -17.41 -32.07 25.80
CA GLU A 226 -18.74 -32.71 25.63
C GLU A 226 -19.38 -33.10 26.99
N GLU A 227 -18.65 -32.98 28.10
CA GLU A 227 -19.11 -33.24 29.46
C GLU A 227 -20.00 -32.14 30.06
N GLU A 228 -19.91 -30.86 29.62
CA GLU A 228 -20.78 -29.77 30.11
C GLU A 228 -22.20 -29.81 29.49
N LEU A 229 -22.41 -30.55 28.40
CA LEU A 229 -23.72 -30.68 27.76
C LEU A 229 -24.65 -31.76 28.41
N MET A 230 -24.19 -32.48 29.42
CA MET A 230 -24.97 -33.55 30.06
C MET A 230 -25.47 -33.21 31.47
N GLU A 231 -25.27 -32.03 32.00
CA GLU A 231 -25.80 -31.62 33.31
C GLU A 231 -26.85 -30.47 33.17
N GLU A 232 -28.02 -30.78 32.53
CA GLU A 232 -29.32 -30.18 32.85
C GLU A 232 -30.48 -31.13 32.49
#